data_1449c219b894cade736803c130199fba
#
_entry.id   1449c219b894cade736803c130199fba
#
_cell.length_a   1.000
_cell.length_b   1.000
_cell.length_c   1.000
_cell.angle_alpha   90.00
_cell.angle_beta   90.00
_cell.angle_gamma   90.00
#
_symmetry.space_group_name_H-M   'P 1'
#
loop_
_entity.id
_entity.type
_entity.pdbx_description
1 polymer ?
#
loop_
_entity_poly.entity_id
_entity_poly.type
_entity_poly.pdbx_seq_one_letter_code
_entity_poly.pdbx_strand_id
1 'polypeptide(L)'
;MILLDTNVLGRMTDAADPQCAVARRAVHSLLASHDRPVVVPQGFYEFWTVATRKAGSPPGGQNGLGMTPDQASQWLGFFQRRFTLLPDREELLPRWHDLVRRLGITGIRSYDARLVAAMQSYGIDRLLTFNAEHFRRFPITIVAPASFEAVGE
;
A
#
# COMPACT_ATOMS: atom_id res chain seq x y z
N MET A 1 4.09 11.84 -8.13
CA MET A 1 3.17 10.82 -7.58
C MET A 1 3.94 9.87 -6.68
N ILE A 2 3.28 9.38 -5.66
CA ILE A 2 3.81 8.34 -4.76
C ILE A 2 2.73 7.28 -4.55
N LEU A 3 3.05 6.01 -4.72
CA LEU A 3 2.12 4.92 -4.49
C LEU A 3 2.04 4.61 -3.00
N LEU A 4 0.82 4.40 -2.50
CA LEU A 4 0.59 3.94 -1.13
C LEU A 4 0.51 2.40 -1.14
N ASP A 5 1.35 1.76 -0.32
CA ASP A 5 1.27 0.33 -0.07
C ASP A 5 0.05 -0.01 0.81
N THR A 6 -0.46 -1.21 0.68
CA THR A 6 -1.61 -1.72 1.46
C THR A 6 -1.42 -1.58 2.96
N ASN A 7 -0.22 -1.79 3.47
CA ASN A 7 0.07 -1.66 4.91
C ASN A 7 -0.13 -0.23 5.43
N VAL A 8 0.06 0.78 4.59
CA VAL A 8 -0.23 2.18 4.96
C VAL A 8 -1.74 2.38 5.09
N LEU A 9 -2.52 1.86 4.13
CA LEU A 9 -3.98 1.92 4.17
C LEU A 9 -4.53 1.21 5.42
N GLY A 10 -4.04 0.00 5.69
CA GLY A 10 -4.47 -0.78 6.86
C GLY A 10 -4.18 -0.07 8.18
N ARG A 11 -2.95 0.39 8.37
CA ARG A 11 -2.53 1.01 9.64
C ARG A 11 -3.24 2.33 9.92
N MET A 12 -3.55 3.12 8.90
CA MET A 12 -4.28 4.37 9.10
C MET A 12 -5.74 4.16 9.54
N THR A 13 -6.29 2.97 9.36
CA THR A 13 -7.67 2.63 9.77
C THR A 13 -7.77 2.03 11.17
N ASP A 14 -6.68 1.58 11.75
CA ASP A 14 -6.65 0.87 13.03
C ASP A 14 -6.10 1.79 14.13
N ALA A 15 -6.99 2.40 14.91
CA ALA A 15 -6.60 3.28 16.00
C ALA A 15 -5.80 2.58 17.13
N ALA A 16 -5.88 1.25 17.21
CA ALA A 16 -5.11 0.45 18.17
C ALA A 16 -3.68 0.15 17.68
N ASP A 17 -3.40 0.33 16.39
CA ASP A 17 -2.07 0.13 15.84
C ASP A 17 -1.13 1.28 16.30
N PRO A 18 0.03 0.97 16.90
CA PRO A 18 1.01 1.99 17.30
C PRO A 18 1.49 2.88 16.16
N GLN A 19 1.41 2.41 14.91
CA GLN A 19 1.82 3.13 13.70
C GLN A 19 0.67 3.91 13.04
N CYS A 20 -0.53 3.87 13.60
CA CYS A 20 -1.69 4.57 13.03
C CYS A 20 -1.43 6.08 12.87
N ALA A 21 -0.94 6.74 13.91
CA ALA A 21 -0.62 8.17 13.87
C ALA A 21 0.46 8.49 12.84
N VAL A 22 1.48 7.62 12.72
CA VAL A 22 2.56 7.77 11.73
C VAL A 22 2.02 7.66 10.31
N ALA A 23 1.19 6.65 10.04
CA ALA A 23 0.55 6.47 8.73
C ALA A 23 -0.32 7.67 8.35
N ARG A 24 -1.18 8.12 9.26
CA ARG A 24 -2.07 9.28 9.05
C ARG A 24 -1.29 10.56 8.79
N ARG A 25 -0.24 10.81 9.55
CA ARG A 25 0.62 11.98 9.37
C ARG A 25 1.30 11.99 8.00
N ALA A 26 1.90 10.86 7.60
CA ALA A 26 2.54 10.73 6.30
C ALA A 26 1.54 11.02 5.15
N VAL A 27 0.37 10.40 5.20
CA VAL A 27 -0.68 10.60 4.19
C VAL A 27 -1.18 12.05 4.19
N HIS A 28 -1.40 12.64 5.36
CA HIS A 28 -1.83 14.05 5.46
C HIS A 28 -0.80 15.00 4.86
N SER A 29 0.49 14.79 5.15
CA SER A 29 1.58 15.58 4.59
C SER A 29 1.65 15.48 3.06
N LEU A 30 1.45 14.28 2.51
CA LEU A 30 1.40 14.08 1.06
C LEU A 30 0.21 14.80 0.42
N LEU A 31 -0.97 14.73 1.05
CA LEU A 31 -2.17 15.42 0.55
C LEU A 31 -2.04 16.95 0.60
N ALA A 32 -1.25 17.47 1.54
CA ALA A 32 -0.98 18.91 1.68
C ALA A 32 0.17 19.39 0.77
N SER A 33 0.92 18.49 0.17
CA SER A 33 2.06 18.80 -0.70
C SER A 33 1.69 18.72 -2.19
N HIS A 34 2.67 18.97 -3.05
CA HIS A 34 2.54 18.74 -4.49
C HIS A 34 2.67 17.26 -4.87
N ASP A 35 3.08 16.39 -3.93
CA ASP A 35 3.16 14.96 -4.13
C ASP A 35 1.75 14.34 -4.05
N ARG A 36 1.33 13.76 -5.16
CA ARG A 36 0.01 13.15 -5.23
C ARG A 36 0.07 11.71 -4.74
N PRO A 37 -0.59 11.37 -3.61
CA PRO A 37 -0.74 9.98 -3.20
C PRO A 37 -1.69 9.25 -4.16
N VAL A 38 -1.26 8.11 -4.66
CA VAL A 38 -2.03 7.27 -5.58
C VAL A 38 -2.17 5.87 -5.04
N VAL A 39 -3.19 5.17 -5.49
CA VAL A 39 -3.45 3.76 -5.18
C VAL A 39 -3.74 3.00 -6.46
N VAL A 40 -3.58 1.69 -6.43
CA VAL A 40 -3.95 0.79 -7.53
C VAL A 40 -4.98 -0.24 -7.02
N PRO A 41 -5.73 -0.91 -7.90
CA PRO A 41 -6.77 -1.87 -7.50
C PRO A 41 -6.27 -2.95 -6.53
N GLN A 42 -5.04 -3.45 -6.72
CA GLN A 42 -4.42 -4.42 -5.82
C GLN A 42 -4.43 -3.95 -4.36
N GLY A 43 -4.11 -2.68 -4.09
CA GLY A 43 -4.11 -2.13 -2.74
C GLY A 43 -5.48 -2.24 -2.07
N PHE A 44 -6.56 -2.08 -2.82
CA PHE A 44 -7.92 -2.21 -2.31
C PHE A 44 -8.33 -3.67 -2.07
N TYR A 45 -7.94 -4.59 -2.95
CA TYR A 45 -8.21 -6.01 -2.76
C TYR A 45 -7.48 -6.56 -1.54
N GLU A 46 -6.24 -6.22 -1.37
CA GLU A 46 -5.44 -6.62 -0.21
C GLU A 46 -5.93 -5.96 1.07
N PHE A 47 -6.28 -4.67 1.03
CA PHE A 47 -6.89 -3.98 2.16
C PHE A 47 -8.17 -4.69 2.61
N TRP A 48 -9.07 -5.03 1.69
CA TRP A 48 -10.30 -5.75 2.02
C TRP A 48 -10.01 -7.05 2.74
N THR A 49 -9.05 -7.83 2.22
CA THR A 49 -8.67 -9.10 2.82
C THR A 49 -8.19 -8.94 4.26
N VAL A 50 -7.34 -7.96 4.53
CA VAL A 50 -6.82 -7.68 5.88
C VAL A 50 -7.91 -7.08 6.77
N ALA A 51 -8.68 -6.14 6.26
CA ALA A 51 -9.71 -5.43 7.02
C ALA A 51 -10.81 -6.38 7.53
N THR A 52 -11.27 -7.31 6.69
CA THR A 52 -12.38 -8.21 7.02
C THR A 52 -11.95 -9.54 7.65
N ARG A 53 -10.65 -9.84 7.69
CA ARG A 53 -10.14 -11.03 8.39
C ARG A 53 -10.39 -10.89 9.88
N LYS A 54 -10.69 -12.01 10.56
CA LYS A 54 -10.90 -12.03 12.01
C LYS A 54 -9.69 -11.45 12.75
N ALA A 55 -9.94 -10.61 13.72
CA ALA A 55 -8.94 -10.16 14.67
C ALA A 55 -8.44 -11.36 15.51
N GLY A 56 -7.14 -11.37 15.83
CA GLY A 56 -6.54 -12.45 16.60
C GLY A 56 -6.39 -13.78 15.84
N SER A 57 -6.21 -13.71 14.52
CA SER A 57 -5.90 -14.89 13.68
C SER A 57 -4.72 -15.69 14.24
N PRO A 58 -4.68 -17.05 13.98
CA PRO A 58 -3.74 -17.96 14.64
C PRO A 58 -2.27 -17.53 14.50
N PRO A 59 -1.36 -18.04 15.39
CA PRO A 59 0.08 -17.77 15.30
C PRO A 59 0.64 -18.03 13.90
N GLY A 60 1.36 -17.05 13.36
CA GLY A 60 1.93 -17.10 11.99
C GLY A 60 1.04 -16.50 10.89
N GLY A 61 -0.22 -16.15 11.20
CA GLY A 61 -1.09 -15.38 10.31
C GLY A 61 -0.96 -13.87 10.56
N GLN A 62 -1.14 -13.05 9.53
CA GLN A 62 -1.32 -11.62 9.73
C GLN A 62 -2.64 -11.40 10.46
N ASN A 63 -2.59 -10.64 11.55
CA ASN A 63 -3.79 -10.27 12.27
C ASN A 63 -4.72 -9.47 11.37
N GLY A 64 -5.99 -9.91 11.30
CA GLY A 64 -7.04 -9.17 10.64
C GLY A 64 -7.53 -8.02 11.54
N LEU A 65 -8.22 -7.06 10.93
CA LEU A 65 -8.79 -5.92 11.64
C LEU A 65 -10.21 -6.18 12.15
N GLY A 66 -10.80 -7.31 11.77
CA GLY A 66 -12.12 -7.73 12.25
C GLY A 66 -13.27 -6.82 11.81
N MET A 67 -13.09 -6.04 10.73
CA MET A 67 -14.15 -5.18 10.22
C MET A 67 -15.28 -5.97 9.60
N THR A 68 -16.50 -5.47 9.73
CA THR A 68 -17.61 -5.93 8.90
C THR A 68 -17.41 -5.47 7.44
N PRO A 69 -18.04 -6.12 6.45
CA PRO A 69 -18.04 -5.65 5.07
C PRO A 69 -18.48 -4.18 4.91
N ASP A 70 -19.45 -3.74 5.69
CA ASP A 70 -19.92 -2.35 5.66
C ASP A 70 -18.85 -1.37 6.16
N GLN A 71 -18.15 -1.72 7.24
CA GLN A 71 -17.05 -0.91 7.75
C GLN A 71 -15.89 -0.82 6.75
N ALA A 72 -15.50 -1.95 6.16
CA ALA A 72 -14.46 -1.98 5.14
C ALA A 72 -14.87 -1.18 3.89
N SER A 73 -16.14 -1.26 3.47
CA SER A 73 -16.68 -0.47 2.35
C SER A 73 -16.63 1.03 2.61
N GLN A 74 -16.91 1.48 3.83
CA GLN A 74 -16.79 2.89 4.21
C GLN A 74 -15.35 3.40 4.05
N TRP A 75 -14.36 2.60 4.45
CA TRP A 75 -12.96 2.94 4.26
C TRP A 75 -12.56 2.96 2.79
N LEU A 76 -13.00 2.00 1.98
CA LEU A 76 -12.74 2.03 0.53
C LEU A 76 -13.33 3.29 -0.11
N GLY A 77 -14.55 3.67 0.27
CA GLY A 77 -15.17 4.92 -0.18
C GLY A 77 -14.36 6.16 0.23
N PHE A 78 -13.83 6.18 1.45
CA PHE A 78 -12.94 7.24 1.90
C PHE A 78 -11.67 7.31 1.05
N PHE A 79 -11.00 6.18 0.82
CA PHE A 79 -9.77 6.12 0.02
C PHE A 79 -10.01 6.59 -1.43
N GLN A 80 -11.12 6.18 -2.04
CA GLN A 80 -11.49 6.59 -3.40
C GLN A 80 -11.75 8.11 -3.52
N ARG A 81 -12.23 8.75 -2.47
CA ARG A 81 -12.42 10.21 -2.45
C ARG A 81 -11.13 10.98 -2.20
N ARG A 82 -10.15 10.37 -1.55
CA ARG A 82 -8.93 11.06 -1.10
C ARG A 82 -7.72 10.82 -1.99
N PHE A 83 -7.64 9.64 -2.62
CA PHE A 83 -6.50 9.24 -3.43
C PHE A 83 -6.89 9.08 -4.88
N THR A 84 -5.92 9.27 -5.76
CA THR A 84 -6.13 8.95 -7.18
C THR A 84 -5.99 7.44 -7.37
N LEU A 85 -7.06 6.78 -7.79
CA LEU A 85 -7.03 5.37 -8.18
C LEU A 85 -6.54 5.27 -9.63
N LEU A 86 -5.43 4.58 -9.83
CA LEU A 86 -4.85 4.28 -11.14
C LEU A 86 -5.26 2.88 -11.56
N PRO A 87 -6.04 2.70 -12.63
CA PRO A 87 -6.46 1.37 -13.07
C PRO A 87 -5.29 0.55 -13.60
N ASP A 88 -5.45 -0.76 -13.62
CA ASP A 88 -4.47 -1.65 -14.24
C ASP A 88 -4.39 -1.36 -15.75
N ARG A 89 -3.17 -1.30 -16.28
CA ARG A 89 -2.90 -1.10 -17.70
C ARG A 89 -2.62 -2.44 -18.39
N GLU A 90 -2.77 -2.48 -19.71
CA GLU A 90 -2.56 -3.69 -20.52
C GLU A 90 -1.13 -4.24 -20.37
N GLU A 91 -0.15 -3.36 -20.22
CA GLU A 91 1.24 -3.75 -20.03
C GLU A 91 1.59 -4.28 -18.63
N LEU A 92 0.66 -4.27 -17.68
CA LEU A 92 0.92 -4.73 -16.31
C LEU A 92 1.36 -6.19 -16.28
N LEU A 93 0.62 -7.07 -16.94
CA LEU A 93 0.93 -8.51 -16.95
C LEU A 93 2.29 -8.83 -17.57
N PRO A 94 2.63 -8.35 -18.78
CA PRO A 94 3.95 -8.61 -19.34
C PRO A 94 5.10 -7.97 -18.53
N ARG A 95 4.92 -6.79 -17.95
CA ARG A 95 5.91 -6.17 -17.06
C ARG A 95 6.14 -6.99 -15.80
N TRP A 96 5.06 -7.41 -15.15
CA TRP A 96 5.14 -8.26 -13.97
C TRP A 96 5.85 -9.59 -14.28
N HIS A 97 5.47 -10.26 -15.36
CA HIS A 97 6.07 -11.53 -15.76
C HIS A 97 7.58 -11.39 -16.02
N ASP A 98 8.00 -10.34 -16.73
CA ASP A 98 9.42 -10.08 -16.94
C ASP A 98 10.16 -9.83 -15.61
N LEU A 99 9.56 -9.07 -14.72
CA LEU A 99 10.15 -8.70 -13.44
C LEU A 99 10.35 -9.93 -12.52
N VAL A 100 9.32 -10.78 -12.36
CA VAL A 100 9.45 -11.98 -11.52
C VAL A 100 10.45 -12.97 -12.09
N ARG A 101 10.51 -13.12 -13.43
CA ARG A 101 11.46 -13.99 -14.10
C ARG A 101 12.90 -13.50 -13.94
N ARG A 102 13.16 -12.22 -14.21
CA ARG A 102 14.51 -11.64 -14.12
C ARG A 102 15.06 -11.65 -12.69
N LEU A 103 14.22 -11.37 -11.71
CA LEU A 103 14.64 -11.31 -10.31
C LEU A 103 14.48 -12.63 -9.55
N GLY A 104 13.99 -13.69 -10.21
CA GLY A 104 13.80 -15.00 -9.58
C GLY A 104 12.81 -14.96 -8.41
N ILE A 105 11.74 -14.18 -8.53
CA ILE A 105 10.76 -14.00 -7.46
C ILE A 105 9.80 -15.17 -7.44
N THR A 106 9.56 -15.73 -6.26
CA THR A 106 8.69 -16.89 -6.06
C THR A 106 7.62 -16.63 -5.00
N GLY A 107 6.53 -17.39 -5.09
CA GLY A 107 5.48 -17.40 -4.08
C GLY A 107 4.79 -16.04 -3.90
N ILE A 108 4.40 -15.74 -2.67
CA ILE A 108 3.63 -14.54 -2.33
C ILE A 108 4.34 -13.23 -2.66
N ARG A 109 5.68 -13.24 -2.75
CA ARG A 109 6.47 -12.06 -3.14
C ARG A 109 6.21 -11.62 -4.59
N SER A 110 5.59 -12.47 -5.40
CA SER A 110 5.15 -12.09 -6.74
C SER A 110 4.09 -10.97 -6.74
N TYR A 111 3.35 -10.81 -5.66
CA TYR A 111 2.41 -9.68 -5.50
C TYR A 111 3.13 -8.35 -5.23
N ASP A 112 4.26 -8.36 -4.52
CA ASP A 112 5.12 -7.18 -4.38
C ASP A 112 5.65 -6.74 -5.75
N ALA A 113 6.10 -7.71 -6.56
CA ALA A 113 6.50 -7.46 -7.94
C ALA A 113 5.36 -6.89 -8.80
N ARG A 114 4.13 -7.37 -8.60
CA ARG A 114 2.96 -6.84 -9.31
C ARG A 114 2.70 -5.37 -8.97
N LEU A 115 2.86 -5.00 -7.71
CA LEU A 115 2.74 -3.61 -7.27
C LEU A 115 3.78 -2.73 -7.97
N VAL A 116 5.04 -3.19 -8.02
CA VAL A 116 6.12 -2.49 -8.71
C VAL A 116 5.88 -2.41 -10.22
N ALA A 117 5.40 -3.47 -10.84
CA ALA A 117 5.03 -3.45 -12.27
C ALA A 117 3.91 -2.43 -12.57
N ALA A 118 2.92 -2.31 -11.68
CA ALA A 118 1.89 -1.28 -11.77
C ALA A 118 2.49 0.13 -11.68
N MET A 119 3.41 0.36 -10.73
CA MET A 119 4.13 1.63 -10.62
C MET A 119 4.87 1.97 -11.93
N GLN A 120 5.62 1.01 -12.46
CA GLN A 120 6.40 1.19 -13.69
C GLN A 120 5.51 1.53 -14.90
N SER A 121 4.30 0.97 -14.96
CA SER A 121 3.36 1.25 -16.05
C SER A 121 2.87 2.72 -16.05
N TYR A 122 3.01 3.43 -14.93
CA TYR A 122 2.68 4.84 -14.78
C TYR A 122 3.89 5.76 -14.62
N GLY A 123 5.10 5.22 -14.73
CA GLY A 123 6.31 6.00 -14.49
C GLY A 123 6.46 6.46 -13.04
N ILE A 124 5.89 5.74 -12.09
CA ILE A 124 5.99 6.03 -10.66
C ILE A 124 7.16 5.23 -10.11
N ASP A 125 8.07 5.92 -9.44
CA ASP A 125 9.29 5.35 -8.86
C ASP A 125 9.32 5.38 -7.33
N ARG A 126 8.32 6.00 -6.66
CA ARG A 126 8.28 6.18 -5.22
C ARG A 126 7.13 5.40 -4.59
N LEU A 127 7.45 4.62 -3.57
CA LEU A 127 6.50 3.80 -2.80
C LEU A 127 6.54 4.19 -1.33
N LEU A 128 5.40 4.55 -0.75
CA LEU A 128 5.24 4.72 0.70
C LEU A 128 4.88 3.37 1.32
N THR A 129 5.76 2.83 2.16
CA THR A 129 5.57 1.51 2.77
C THR A 129 6.22 1.42 4.15
N PHE A 130 5.61 0.63 5.04
CA PHE A 130 6.24 0.20 6.29
C PHE A 130 7.16 -1.01 6.13
N ASN A 131 7.10 -1.72 4.98
CA ASN A 131 7.82 -2.96 4.73
C ASN A 131 8.95 -2.76 3.71
N ALA A 132 9.90 -1.88 4.00
CA ALA A 132 11.03 -1.56 3.11
C ALA A 132 11.79 -2.81 2.62
N GLU A 133 11.97 -3.81 3.51
CA GLU A 133 12.68 -5.06 3.20
C GLU A 133 12.09 -5.82 2.00
N HIS A 134 10.78 -5.80 1.84
CA HIS A 134 10.09 -6.50 0.77
C HIS A 134 10.40 -5.92 -0.62
N PHE A 135 10.84 -4.66 -0.67
CA PHE A 135 11.01 -3.91 -1.92
C PHE A 135 12.46 -3.57 -2.26
N ARG A 136 13.44 -3.94 -1.43
CA ARG A 136 14.86 -3.58 -1.61
C ARG A 136 15.45 -4.02 -2.93
N ARG A 137 15.00 -5.13 -3.49
CA ARG A 137 15.51 -5.68 -4.76
C ARG A 137 14.96 -4.98 -5.99
N PHE A 138 13.94 -4.14 -5.83
CA PHE A 138 13.30 -3.46 -6.96
C PHE A 138 13.93 -2.09 -7.23
N PRO A 139 13.98 -1.64 -8.50
CA PRO A 139 14.54 -0.34 -8.87
C PRO A 139 13.53 0.79 -8.60
N ILE A 140 13.15 0.97 -7.34
CA ILE A 140 12.21 2.01 -6.87
C ILE A 140 12.79 2.72 -5.65
N THR A 141 12.28 3.91 -5.37
CA THR A 141 12.59 4.66 -4.15
C THR A 141 11.59 4.33 -3.06
N ILE A 142 12.07 3.77 -1.97
CA ILE A 142 11.25 3.45 -0.81
C ILE A 142 11.20 4.67 0.11
N VAL A 143 9.99 5.09 0.46
CA VAL A 143 9.73 6.19 1.40
C VAL A 143 9.11 5.58 2.66
N ALA A 144 9.77 5.79 3.79
CA ALA A 144 9.25 5.33 5.08
C ALA A 144 8.23 6.33 5.63
N PRO A 145 7.05 5.88 6.13
CA PRO A 145 6.09 6.81 6.73
C PRO A 145 6.65 7.63 7.89
N ALA A 146 7.61 7.07 8.63
CA ALA A 146 8.28 7.78 9.72
C ALA A 146 9.16 8.97 9.28
N SER A 147 9.49 9.08 7.98
CA SER A 147 10.26 10.22 7.44
C SER A 147 9.45 11.52 7.38
N PHE A 148 8.14 11.45 7.53
CA PHE A 148 7.28 12.63 7.63
C PHE A 148 7.23 13.09 9.08
N GLU A 149 8.03 14.11 9.41
CA GLU A 149 8.06 14.69 10.74
C GLU A 149 6.71 15.35 11.10
N ALA A 150 6.41 15.41 12.39
CA ALA A 150 5.34 16.28 12.86
C ALA A 150 5.72 17.72 12.48
N VAL A 151 4.86 18.37 11.70
CA VAL A 151 4.98 19.82 11.49
C VAL A 151 4.95 20.41 12.91
N GLY A 152 6.08 20.96 13.35
CA GLY A 152 6.19 21.53 14.69
C GLY A 152 5.10 22.57 14.91
N GLU A 153 4.48 22.48 16.07
CA GLU A 153 3.61 23.51 16.60
C GLU A 153 4.38 24.84 16.74
#